data_fe30d7e68ee6e979dc0f07adaba1cbcc
#
_entry.id   fe30d7e68ee6e979dc0f07adaba1cbcc
#
_cell.length_a   1.000
_cell.length_b   1.000
_cell.length_c   1.000
_cell.angle_alpha   90.00
_cell.angle_beta   90.00
_cell.angle_gamma   90.00
#
_symmetry.space_group_name_H-M   'P 1'
#
loop_
_entity.id
_entity.type
_entity.pdbx_description
1 polymer ?
#
loop_
_entity_poly.entity_id
_entity_poly.type
_entity_poly.pdbx_seq_one_letter_code
_entity_poly.pdbx_strand_id
1 'polypeptide(L)'
;GDSSEHDVSLRSAQGLYSFFDKERYDIYIVDVKGQDWHVDFGNGEVARIDKNDFSFVKDGKVIEFDYAYITIHGQPGENGLMQGYFDLIHLPYSTSGVLVEAMTFDKYVLNNYLRGYGVNVADSILLRRGEAYDEKQIEARLGMPCFVKPAADGSSFGVSKVKNSDQLAPALRVAFMESSEVMVEGFLD
;
A
#
# COMPACT_ATOMS: atom_id res chain seq x y z
N GLY A 1 -8.91 2.44 2.42
CA GLY A 1 -8.14 1.31 1.89
C GLY A 1 -8.40 0.02 2.63
N ASP A 2 -7.87 -1.09 2.13
CA ASP A 2 -8.11 -2.43 2.66
C ASP A 2 -7.00 -2.91 3.61
N SER A 3 -5.99 -2.08 3.83
CA SER A 3 -4.87 -2.40 4.72
C SER A 3 -5.18 -2.11 6.18
N SER A 4 -4.29 -2.56 7.07
CA SER A 4 -4.28 -2.20 8.49
C SER A 4 -4.12 -0.69 8.74
N GLU A 5 -3.80 0.08 7.69
CA GLU A 5 -3.62 1.54 7.73
C GLU A 5 -4.89 2.34 7.37
N HIS A 6 -6.06 1.70 7.31
CA HIS A 6 -7.33 2.36 6.94
C HIS A 6 -7.61 3.63 7.77
N ASP A 7 -7.49 3.54 9.09
CA ASP A 7 -7.72 4.68 9.99
C ASP A 7 -6.67 5.80 9.80
N VAL A 8 -5.45 5.43 9.41
CA VAL A 8 -4.39 6.40 9.08
C VAL A 8 -4.75 7.14 7.80
N SER A 9 -5.24 6.42 6.78
CA SER A 9 -5.70 6.99 5.51
C SER A 9 -6.81 8.00 5.71
N LEU A 10 -7.82 7.68 6.52
CA LEU A 10 -8.93 8.60 6.84
C LEU A 10 -8.45 9.85 7.57
N ARG A 11 -7.56 9.71 8.55
CA ARG A 11 -6.96 10.87 9.26
C ARG A 11 -6.14 11.74 8.30
N SER A 12 -5.40 11.15 7.37
CA SER A 12 -4.65 11.88 6.36
C SER A 12 -5.58 12.66 5.44
N ALA A 13 -6.68 12.05 4.98
CA ALA A 13 -7.70 12.71 4.17
C ALA A 13 -8.37 13.88 4.91
N GLN A 14 -8.74 13.69 6.17
CA GLN A 14 -9.33 14.74 7.01
C GLN A 14 -8.35 15.90 7.26
N GLY A 15 -7.08 15.58 7.51
CA GLY A 15 -6.01 16.58 7.64
C GLY A 15 -5.89 17.41 6.38
N LEU A 16 -5.74 16.79 5.21
CA LEU A 16 -5.66 17.48 3.93
C LEU A 16 -6.93 18.30 3.63
N TYR A 17 -8.10 17.74 3.87
CA TYR A 17 -9.37 18.45 3.70
C TYR A 17 -9.40 19.81 4.44
N SER A 18 -8.74 19.89 5.61
CA SER A 18 -8.69 21.13 6.39
C SER A 18 -7.82 22.21 5.76
N PHE A 19 -6.84 21.84 4.91
CA PHE A 19 -5.90 22.77 4.27
C PHE A 19 -6.31 23.23 2.88
N PHE A 20 -7.20 22.49 2.21
CA PHE A 20 -7.67 22.88 0.89
C PHE A 20 -8.53 24.14 0.90
N ASP A 21 -8.38 24.95 -0.15
CA ASP A 21 -9.16 26.16 -0.39
C ASP A 21 -10.60 25.80 -0.85
N LYS A 22 -11.55 25.89 0.06
CA LYS A 22 -12.96 25.55 -0.17
C LYS A 22 -13.74 26.65 -0.91
N GLU A 23 -13.13 27.81 -1.15
CA GLU A 23 -13.71 28.83 -2.02
C GLU A 23 -13.46 28.54 -3.49
N ARG A 24 -12.42 27.71 -3.77
CA ARG A 24 -12.01 27.35 -5.13
C ARG A 24 -12.39 25.94 -5.53
N TYR A 25 -12.57 25.02 -4.56
CA TYR A 25 -12.77 23.61 -4.80
C TYR A 25 -13.92 23.04 -4.00
N ASP A 26 -14.79 22.28 -4.66
CA ASP A 26 -15.74 21.39 -4.02
C ASP A 26 -15.02 20.09 -3.68
N ILE A 27 -14.85 19.81 -2.38
CA ILE A 27 -14.00 18.73 -1.89
C ILE A 27 -14.84 17.70 -1.16
N TYR A 28 -14.64 16.45 -1.51
CA TYR A 28 -15.30 15.30 -0.89
C TYR A 28 -14.28 14.26 -0.47
N ILE A 29 -14.42 13.71 0.73
CA ILE A 29 -13.63 12.57 1.17
C ILE A 29 -14.36 11.30 0.76
N VAL A 30 -13.73 10.49 -0.09
CA VAL A 30 -14.25 9.20 -0.51
C VAL A 30 -13.55 8.11 0.28
N ASP A 31 -14.29 7.36 1.09
CA ASP A 31 -13.78 6.13 1.69
C ASP A 31 -13.89 4.98 0.70
N VAL A 32 -12.74 4.34 0.44
CA VAL A 32 -12.61 3.20 -0.47
C VAL A 32 -12.21 1.99 0.37
N LYS A 33 -13.17 1.10 0.65
CA LYS A 33 -12.93 -0.11 1.46
C LYS A 33 -13.66 -1.31 0.86
N GLY A 34 -12.91 -2.29 0.37
CA GLY A 34 -13.46 -3.47 -0.29
C GLY A 34 -14.39 -3.09 -1.44
N GLN A 35 -15.63 -3.50 -1.32
CA GLN A 35 -16.69 -3.15 -2.30
C GLN A 35 -17.51 -1.93 -1.89
N ASP A 36 -17.34 -1.41 -0.69
CA ASP A 36 -18.08 -0.26 -0.18
C ASP A 36 -17.26 1.02 -0.37
N TRP A 37 -17.62 1.78 -1.41
CA TRP A 37 -17.02 3.06 -1.73
C TRP A 37 -18.07 4.14 -1.55
N HIS A 38 -17.80 5.11 -0.70
CA HIS A 38 -18.80 6.13 -0.38
C HIS A 38 -18.16 7.46 0.06
N VAL A 39 -18.95 8.53 -0.12
CA VAL A 39 -18.69 9.84 0.50
C VAL A 39 -19.47 9.89 1.81
N ASP A 40 -18.79 10.24 2.92
CA ASP A 40 -19.42 10.55 4.19
C ASP A 40 -19.51 12.08 4.37
N PHE A 41 -20.73 12.62 4.51
CA PHE A 41 -20.96 14.06 4.68
C PHE A 41 -20.83 14.52 6.14
N GLY A 42 -20.56 13.62 7.09
CA GLY A 42 -20.34 13.95 8.51
C GLY A 42 -21.60 14.19 9.33
N ASN A 43 -22.78 14.11 8.72
CA ASN A 43 -24.08 14.26 9.38
C ASN A 43 -24.87 12.94 9.51
N GLY A 44 -24.20 11.81 9.25
CA GLY A 44 -24.83 10.48 9.17
C GLY A 44 -25.41 10.15 7.79
N GLU A 45 -25.29 11.07 6.85
CA GLU A 45 -25.66 10.86 5.45
C GLU A 45 -24.44 10.40 4.67
N VAL A 46 -24.63 9.38 3.81
CA VAL A 46 -23.59 8.83 2.93
C VAL A 46 -24.12 8.73 1.51
N ALA A 47 -23.25 8.94 0.52
CA ALA A 47 -23.55 8.69 -0.87
C ALA A 47 -22.59 7.65 -1.43
N ARG A 48 -23.11 6.61 -2.07
CA ARG A 48 -22.31 5.56 -2.70
C ARG A 48 -21.70 6.04 -4.00
N ILE A 49 -20.47 5.64 -4.25
CA ILE A 49 -19.78 5.89 -5.52
C ILE A 49 -20.28 4.91 -6.59
N ASP A 50 -20.66 5.46 -7.74
CA ASP A 50 -20.81 4.67 -8.96
C ASP A 50 -19.40 4.34 -9.50
N LYS A 51 -19.06 3.06 -9.50
CA LYS A 51 -17.74 2.59 -9.91
C LYS A 51 -17.54 2.55 -11.43
N ASN A 52 -18.56 2.87 -12.23
CA ASN A 52 -18.39 2.96 -13.67
C ASN A 52 -17.65 4.23 -14.09
N ASP A 53 -17.84 5.34 -13.33
CA ASP A 53 -17.29 6.65 -13.64
C ASP A 53 -16.75 7.41 -12.44
N PHE A 54 -16.77 6.77 -11.25
CA PHE A 54 -16.38 7.38 -9.96
C PHE A 54 -17.25 8.56 -9.53
N SER A 55 -18.49 8.66 -9.98
CA SER A 55 -19.44 9.69 -9.57
C SER A 55 -20.27 9.28 -8.34
N PHE A 56 -21.05 10.24 -7.80
CA PHE A 56 -22.07 9.98 -6.77
C PHE A 56 -23.26 10.93 -6.91
N VAL A 57 -24.37 10.62 -6.26
CA VAL A 57 -25.56 11.48 -6.27
C VAL A 57 -25.67 12.25 -4.96
N LYS A 58 -25.84 13.58 -5.06
CA LYS A 58 -26.12 14.48 -3.93
C LYS A 58 -27.29 15.39 -4.30
N ASP A 59 -28.30 15.46 -3.45
CA ASP A 59 -29.51 16.28 -3.66
C ASP A 59 -30.17 16.05 -5.03
N GLY A 60 -30.17 14.80 -5.50
CA GLY A 60 -30.72 14.40 -6.81
C GLY A 60 -29.88 14.82 -8.02
N LYS A 61 -28.66 15.33 -7.83
CA LYS A 61 -27.72 15.69 -8.89
C LYS A 61 -26.54 14.74 -8.88
N VAL A 62 -26.08 14.34 -10.07
CA VAL A 62 -24.85 13.60 -10.24
C VAL A 62 -23.67 14.56 -10.04
N ILE A 63 -22.74 14.18 -9.19
CA ILE A 63 -21.47 14.87 -8.95
C ILE A 63 -20.36 14.03 -9.56
N GLU A 64 -19.66 14.57 -10.52
CA GLU A 64 -18.48 14.02 -11.15
C GLU A 64 -17.22 14.67 -10.55
N PHE A 65 -16.09 13.97 -10.55
CA PHE A 65 -14.84 14.51 -10.04
C PHE A 65 -13.92 14.91 -11.22
N ASP A 66 -13.29 16.07 -11.09
CA ASP A 66 -12.25 16.53 -12.03
C ASP A 66 -10.86 15.99 -11.67
N TYR A 67 -10.66 15.59 -10.41
CA TYR A 67 -9.37 15.18 -9.89
C TYR A 67 -9.49 14.32 -8.63
N ALA A 68 -8.67 13.29 -8.52
CA ALA A 68 -8.57 12.45 -7.32
C ALA A 68 -7.24 12.70 -6.58
N TYR A 69 -7.33 13.18 -5.33
CA TYR A 69 -6.17 13.26 -4.45
C TYR A 69 -6.09 12.00 -3.58
N ILE A 70 -5.17 11.11 -3.90
CA ILE A 70 -5.05 9.80 -3.23
C ILE A 70 -4.27 9.97 -1.93
N THR A 71 -4.88 9.57 -0.79
CA THR A 71 -4.26 9.53 0.54
C THR A 71 -4.38 8.16 1.19
N ILE A 72 -4.69 7.15 0.39
CA ILE A 72 -4.82 5.78 0.87
C ILE A 72 -3.42 5.23 1.11
N HIS A 73 -3.13 4.88 2.36
CA HIS A 73 -1.94 4.11 2.74
C HIS A 73 -2.20 2.61 2.52
N GLY A 74 -1.23 1.93 1.92
CA GLY A 74 -1.38 0.53 1.54
C GLY A 74 -2.32 0.33 0.34
N GLN A 75 -2.89 -0.86 0.26
CA GLN A 75 -3.84 -1.20 -0.82
C GLN A 75 -5.19 -0.50 -0.64
N PRO A 76 -5.83 -0.07 -1.74
CA PRO A 76 -5.41 -0.10 -3.15
C PRO A 76 -4.66 1.17 -3.60
N GLY A 77 -4.26 2.08 -2.70
CA GLY A 77 -3.74 3.40 -3.03
C GLY A 77 -2.28 3.43 -3.46
N GLU A 78 -1.44 2.52 -2.94
CA GLU A 78 0.01 2.53 -3.16
C GLU A 78 0.49 1.36 -4.05
N ASN A 79 -0.40 0.46 -4.47
CA ASN A 79 -0.02 -0.73 -5.25
C ASN A 79 -0.40 -0.67 -6.73
N GLY A 80 -0.82 0.49 -7.24
CA GLY A 80 -1.18 0.72 -8.62
C GLY A 80 -2.64 0.39 -8.98
N LEU A 81 -3.44 -0.20 -8.08
CA LEU A 81 -4.82 -0.59 -8.39
C LEU A 81 -5.74 0.62 -8.57
N MET A 82 -5.69 1.61 -7.66
CA MET A 82 -6.48 2.83 -7.81
C MET A 82 -6.04 3.64 -9.02
N GLN A 83 -4.74 3.72 -9.26
CA GLN A 83 -4.18 4.40 -10.42
C GLN A 83 -4.67 3.77 -11.72
N GLY A 84 -4.65 2.42 -11.81
CA GLY A 84 -5.16 1.71 -12.97
C GLY A 84 -6.66 1.91 -13.19
N TYR A 85 -7.43 1.95 -12.13
CA TYR A 85 -8.87 2.26 -12.21
C TYR A 85 -9.09 3.69 -12.71
N PHE A 86 -8.39 4.69 -12.17
CA PHE A 86 -8.51 6.08 -12.60
C PHE A 86 -8.00 6.31 -14.02
N ASP A 87 -6.94 5.60 -14.45
CA ASP A 87 -6.49 5.62 -15.84
C ASP A 87 -7.57 5.12 -16.80
N LEU A 88 -8.30 4.05 -16.44
CA LEU A 88 -9.37 3.48 -17.28
C LEU A 88 -10.56 4.43 -17.46
N ILE A 89 -10.90 5.21 -16.43
CA ILE A 89 -12.01 6.19 -16.50
C ILE A 89 -11.53 7.61 -16.84
N HIS A 90 -10.23 7.78 -17.11
CA HIS A 90 -9.60 9.05 -17.46
C HIS A 90 -9.72 10.14 -16.37
N LEU A 91 -9.75 9.75 -15.08
CA LEU A 91 -9.75 10.69 -13.97
C LEU A 91 -8.31 11.00 -13.54
N PRO A 92 -7.83 12.25 -13.65
CA PRO A 92 -6.51 12.64 -13.17
C PRO A 92 -6.34 12.44 -11.66
N TYR A 93 -5.12 12.07 -11.21
CA TYR A 93 -4.85 11.82 -9.80
C TYR A 93 -3.47 12.33 -9.35
N SER A 94 -3.23 12.35 -8.03
CA SER A 94 -2.08 13.02 -7.40
C SER A 94 -0.80 12.20 -7.30
N THR A 95 -0.85 10.87 -7.47
CA THR A 95 0.30 9.98 -7.28
C THR A 95 1.04 9.69 -8.59
N SER A 96 2.08 8.86 -8.51
CA SER A 96 2.72 8.28 -9.70
C SER A 96 1.77 7.34 -10.42
N GLY A 97 2.13 6.93 -11.64
CA GLY A 97 1.32 5.98 -12.42
C GLY A 97 1.48 4.53 -11.98
N VAL A 98 0.63 3.66 -12.52
CA VAL A 98 0.46 2.25 -12.16
C VAL A 98 1.78 1.49 -11.96
N LEU A 99 2.70 1.58 -12.92
CA LEU A 99 3.96 0.82 -12.87
C LEU A 99 4.83 1.26 -11.71
N VAL A 100 4.94 2.56 -11.47
CA VAL A 100 5.78 3.11 -10.41
C VAL A 100 5.22 2.73 -9.05
N GLU A 101 3.91 2.93 -8.83
CA GLU A 101 3.26 2.57 -7.57
C GLU A 101 3.39 1.07 -7.29
N ALA A 102 3.04 0.20 -8.23
CA ALA A 102 3.14 -1.24 -8.05
C ALA A 102 4.58 -1.71 -7.74
N MET A 103 5.57 -1.14 -8.44
CA MET A 103 6.97 -1.53 -8.27
C MET A 103 7.55 -1.00 -6.95
N THR A 104 7.23 0.24 -6.55
CA THR A 104 7.78 0.84 -5.33
C THR A 104 7.11 0.30 -4.06
N PHE A 105 5.89 -0.18 -4.16
CA PHE A 105 5.17 -0.83 -3.07
C PHE A 105 5.75 -2.20 -2.71
N ASP A 106 6.27 -2.94 -3.70
CA ASP A 106 6.93 -4.23 -3.49
C ASP A 106 8.44 -4.05 -3.27
N LYS A 107 8.88 -4.21 -2.02
CA LYS A 107 10.27 -4.01 -1.58
C LYS A 107 11.26 -4.93 -2.31
N TYR A 108 10.83 -6.19 -2.58
CA TYR A 108 11.70 -7.15 -3.26
C TYR A 108 11.85 -6.80 -4.74
N VAL A 109 10.77 -6.46 -5.41
CA VAL A 109 10.78 -6.02 -6.82
C VAL A 109 11.59 -4.74 -6.95
N LEU A 110 11.36 -3.73 -6.11
CA LEU A 110 12.08 -2.46 -6.12
C LEU A 110 13.58 -2.68 -5.93
N ASN A 111 14.00 -3.47 -4.94
CA ASN A 111 15.42 -3.74 -4.69
C ASN A 111 16.10 -4.41 -5.88
N ASN A 112 15.43 -5.40 -6.51
CA ASN A 112 15.98 -6.06 -7.70
C ASN A 112 16.05 -5.11 -8.91
N TYR A 113 15.07 -4.26 -9.09
CA TYR A 113 15.08 -3.24 -10.13
C TYR A 113 16.25 -2.26 -9.94
N LEU A 114 16.39 -1.70 -8.74
CA LEU A 114 17.46 -0.75 -8.42
C LEU A 114 18.86 -1.36 -8.55
N ARG A 115 19.03 -2.63 -8.17
CA ARG A 115 20.29 -3.37 -8.35
C ARG A 115 20.69 -3.42 -9.83
N GLY A 116 19.73 -3.55 -10.75
CA GLY A 116 19.97 -3.51 -12.20
C GLY A 116 20.54 -2.17 -12.70
N TYR A 117 20.37 -1.09 -11.92
CA TYR A 117 20.93 0.25 -12.20
C TYR A 117 22.21 0.55 -11.38
N GLY A 118 22.78 -0.44 -10.72
CA GLY A 118 24.01 -0.27 -9.94
C GLY A 118 23.81 0.37 -8.57
N VAL A 119 22.57 0.49 -8.09
CA VAL A 119 22.29 0.94 -6.72
C VAL A 119 22.62 -0.21 -5.75
N ASN A 120 23.41 0.09 -4.72
CA ASN A 120 23.70 -0.86 -3.66
C ASN A 120 22.45 -1.12 -2.81
N VAL A 121 21.96 -2.34 -2.87
CA VAL A 121 20.84 -2.82 -2.06
C VAL A 121 21.24 -4.10 -1.36
N ALA A 122 20.69 -4.34 -0.18
CA ALA A 122 20.96 -5.57 0.57
C ALA A 122 20.60 -6.81 -0.24
N ASP A 123 21.34 -7.90 -0.06
CA ASP A 123 20.93 -9.20 -0.62
C ASP A 123 19.66 -9.68 0.10
N SER A 124 18.78 -10.32 -0.64
CA SER A 124 17.49 -10.73 -0.13
C SER A 124 16.98 -12.01 -0.77
N ILE A 125 16.09 -12.68 -0.05
CA ILE A 125 15.38 -13.89 -0.48
C ILE A 125 13.89 -13.60 -0.38
N LEU A 126 13.13 -13.94 -1.43
CA LEU A 126 11.67 -13.92 -1.40
C LEU A 126 11.15 -15.31 -1.04
N LEU A 127 10.28 -15.36 -0.05
CA LEU A 127 9.56 -16.56 0.37
C LEU A 127 8.07 -16.38 0.14
N ARG A 128 7.39 -17.41 -0.34
CA ARG A 128 5.95 -17.42 -0.54
C ARG A 128 5.25 -18.27 0.51
N ARG A 129 4.08 -17.86 0.91
CA ARG A 129 3.26 -18.61 1.88
C ARG A 129 3.01 -20.04 1.39
N GLY A 130 3.38 -21.03 2.20
CA GLY A 130 3.21 -22.44 1.88
C GLY A 130 4.39 -23.08 1.13
N GLU A 131 5.38 -22.32 0.70
CA GLU A 131 6.62 -22.86 0.16
C GLU A 131 7.54 -23.36 1.28
N ALA A 132 8.26 -24.45 1.01
CA ALA A 132 9.29 -24.95 1.91
C ALA A 132 10.52 -24.04 1.85
N TYR A 133 11.12 -23.76 3.00
CA TYR A 133 12.38 -23.02 3.11
C TYR A 133 13.36 -23.73 4.04
N ASP A 134 14.64 -23.45 3.87
CA ASP A 134 15.72 -23.98 4.72
C ASP A 134 16.38 -22.81 5.46
N GLU A 135 16.18 -22.76 6.77
CA GLU A 135 16.70 -21.70 7.65
C GLU A 135 18.23 -21.61 7.60
N LYS A 136 18.93 -22.74 7.46
CA LYS A 136 20.40 -22.77 7.36
C LYS A 136 20.89 -22.18 6.05
N GLN A 137 20.17 -22.42 4.96
CA GLN A 137 20.52 -21.81 3.68
C GLN A 137 20.28 -20.30 3.69
N ILE A 138 19.20 -19.84 4.34
CA ILE A 138 18.92 -18.42 4.51
C ILE A 138 20.03 -17.76 5.33
N GLU A 139 20.40 -18.35 6.48
CA GLU A 139 21.47 -17.86 7.33
C GLU A 139 22.82 -17.84 6.59
N ALA A 140 23.16 -18.92 5.88
CA ALA A 140 24.41 -19.02 5.13
C ALA A 140 24.52 -17.97 4.01
N ARG A 141 23.40 -17.60 3.38
CA ARG A 141 23.37 -16.62 2.29
C ARG A 141 23.35 -15.17 2.77
N LEU A 142 22.50 -14.86 3.75
CA LEU A 142 22.22 -13.48 4.15
C LEU A 142 23.00 -13.05 5.40
N GLY A 143 23.52 -14.02 6.18
CA GLY A 143 24.11 -13.75 7.49
C GLY A 143 23.09 -13.39 8.57
N MET A 144 23.61 -13.17 9.77
CA MET A 144 22.83 -12.66 10.90
C MET A 144 23.52 -11.44 11.51
N PRO A 145 22.78 -10.41 11.92
CA PRO A 145 21.33 -10.32 11.89
C PRO A 145 20.77 -10.11 10.48
N CYS A 146 19.49 -10.49 10.27
CA CYS A 146 18.74 -10.18 9.07
C CYS A 146 17.39 -9.55 9.41
N PHE A 147 16.69 -8.98 8.43
CA PHE A 147 15.33 -8.50 8.56
C PHE A 147 14.37 -9.43 7.84
N VAL A 148 13.25 -9.72 8.50
CA VAL A 148 12.09 -10.40 7.91
C VAL A 148 10.96 -9.39 7.81
N LYS A 149 10.40 -9.20 6.62
CA LYS A 149 9.36 -8.19 6.38
C LYS A 149 8.41 -8.62 5.25
N PRO A 150 7.14 -8.22 5.28
CA PRO A 150 6.24 -8.37 4.14
C PRO A 150 6.87 -7.74 2.90
N ALA A 151 6.78 -8.41 1.75
CA ALA A 151 7.33 -7.87 0.49
C ALA A 151 6.56 -6.63 0.06
N ALA A 152 5.23 -6.69 0.13
CA ALA A 152 4.32 -5.63 -0.25
C ALA A 152 3.40 -5.28 0.93
N ASP A 153 3.78 -4.28 1.72
CA ASP A 153 2.97 -3.68 2.80
C ASP A 153 3.65 -2.41 3.34
N GLY A 154 2.87 -1.57 4.06
CA GLY A 154 3.30 -0.29 4.62
C GLY A 154 3.60 -0.34 6.14
N SER A 155 3.97 0.83 6.69
CA SER A 155 4.08 1.16 8.14
C SER A 155 4.81 0.17 9.03
N SER A 156 5.71 -0.66 8.47
CA SER A 156 6.52 -1.64 9.23
C SER A 156 5.71 -2.71 9.99
N PHE A 157 4.43 -2.93 9.67
CA PHE A 157 3.71 -4.08 10.18
C PHE A 157 4.38 -5.37 9.73
N GLY A 158 4.47 -6.37 10.63
CA GLY A 158 5.10 -7.65 10.33
C GLY A 158 6.63 -7.62 10.16
N VAL A 159 7.31 -6.49 10.40
CA VAL A 159 8.76 -6.37 10.28
C VAL A 159 9.44 -6.87 11.56
N SER A 160 10.45 -7.73 11.42
CA SER A 160 11.23 -8.27 12.54
C SER A 160 12.73 -8.26 12.22
N LYS A 161 13.54 -7.82 13.19
CA LYS A 161 15.00 -8.02 13.17
C LYS A 161 15.31 -9.36 13.81
N VAL A 162 15.85 -10.29 13.05
CA VAL A 162 16.23 -11.64 13.43
C VAL A 162 17.72 -11.68 13.73
N LYS A 163 18.10 -12.04 14.95
CA LYS A 163 19.51 -12.03 15.41
C LYS A 163 20.17 -13.40 15.30
N ASN A 164 19.38 -14.46 15.28
CA ASN A 164 19.82 -15.86 15.14
C ASN A 164 18.74 -16.69 14.45
N SER A 165 19.09 -17.86 13.94
CA SER A 165 18.20 -18.73 13.15
C SER A 165 16.93 -19.17 13.92
N ASP A 166 16.99 -19.35 15.24
CA ASP A 166 15.82 -19.76 16.02
C ASP A 166 14.67 -18.74 15.99
N GLN A 167 14.98 -17.48 15.67
CA GLN A 167 13.99 -16.40 15.58
C GLN A 167 13.37 -16.32 14.16
N LEU A 168 13.91 -17.03 13.16
CA LEU A 168 13.48 -16.88 11.77
C LEU A 168 12.04 -17.37 11.55
N ALA A 169 11.73 -18.59 11.99
CA ALA A 169 10.38 -19.15 11.82
C ALA A 169 9.30 -18.35 12.56
N PRO A 170 9.47 -17.88 13.81
CA PRO A 170 8.53 -16.94 14.44
C PRO A 170 8.35 -15.64 13.65
N ALA A 171 9.43 -15.03 13.17
CA ALA A 171 9.37 -13.78 12.40
C ALA A 171 8.63 -13.97 11.06
N LEU A 172 8.90 -15.07 10.36
CA LEU A 172 8.20 -15.42 9.11
C LEU A 172 6.69 -15.58 9.34
N ARG A 173 6.28 -16.25 10.43
CA ARG A 173 4.84 -16.38 10.75
C ARG A 173 4.16 -15.03 10.91
N VAL A 174 4.81 -14.09 11.60
CA VAL A 174 4.27 -12.72 11.79
C VAL A 174 4.17 -12.00 10.44
N ALA A 175 5.24 -12.01 9.63
CA ALA A 175 5.24 -11.35 8.33
C ALA A 175 4.22 -11.95 7.34
N PHE A 176 4.03 -13.28 7.38
CA PHE A 176 3.01 -13.95 6.57
C PHE A 176 1.55 -13.68 7.00
N MET A 177 1.30 -13.06 8.16
CA MET A 177 -0.06 -12.58 8.47
C MET A 177 -0.43 -11.37 7.62
N GLU A 178 0.54 -10.50 7.32
CA GLU A 178 0.33 -9.27 6.57
C GLU A 178 0.38 -9.48 5.05
N SER A 179 1.24 -10.40 4.55
CA SER A 179 1.44 -10.62 3.10
C SER A 179 1.56 -12.10 2.75
N SER A 180 1.23 -12.45 1.51
CA SER A 180 1.50 -13.79 0.95
C SER A 180 2.96 -13.98 0.54
N GLU A 181 3.72 -12.90 0.40
CA GLU A 181 5.13 -12.89 0.06
C GLU A 181 5.91 -12.13 1.13
N VAL A 182 7.01 -12.73 1.58
CA VAL A 182 7.87 -12.20 2.63
C VAL A 182 9.30 -12.10 2.12
N MET A 183 9.91 -10.95 2.30
CA MET A 183 11.32 -10.72 2.01
C MET A 183 12.15 -10.93 3.28
N VAL A 184 13.16 -11.80 3.17
CA VAL A 184 14.25 -11.88 4.16
C VAL A 184 15.44 -11.14 3.58
N GLU A 185 15.94 -10.14 4.29
CA GLU A 185 16.95 -9.21 3.80
C GLU A 185 18.15 -9.19 4.75
N GLY A 186 19.37 -9.29 4.20
CA GLY A 186 20.60 -9.15 4.95
C GLY A 186 20.75 -7.77 5.58
N PHE A 187 21.40 -7.71 6.73
CA PHE A 187 21.70 -6.44 7.40
C PHE A 187 22.85 -5.72 6.69
N LEU A 188 22.68 -4.44 6.43
CA LEU A 188 23.74 -3.54 5.98
C LEU A 188 24.21 -2.72 7.16
N ASP A 189 25.52 -2.69 7.41
CA ASP A 189 26.19 -1.84 8.40
C ASP A 189 26.33 -0.41 7.89
#